data_5a6bbfb53854333bbfcbb3d15bbae57f
#
_entry.id   5a6bbfb53854333bbfcbb3d15bbae57f
#
_cell.length_a   1.000
_cell.length_b   1.000
_cell.length_c   1.000
_cell.angle_alpha   90.00
_cell.angle_beta   90.00
_cell.angle_gamma   90.00
#
_symmetry.space_group_name_H-M   'P 1'
#
loop_
_entity.id
_entity.type
_entity.pdbx_description
1 polymer ?
#
loop_
_entity_poly.entity_id
_entity_poly.type
_entity_poly.pdbx_seq_one_letter_code
_entity_poly.pdbx_strand_id
1 'polypeptide(L)'
;GWMTNVNRAAVAVFMGTVGWVLYICYGTDFVLAQHPREYSDFLMGVAPNPENVKHFISQNIFLDYVGRGAEIALFLLATMSIVEILNNNGCFDFLTELLYTRSSKKMLWLISIVTFVISANLDNLTTTTMMLVIIHKILANRRQRMLYGSAVIIAANCGGALTVIGDPTGLVLWNIGAVDASDFSMYLALPCLVSMALPVWWLGRQLPERVETQGFAIPYRGDDTNLNRWQRMLMLFLGIGGLWFIPTFHNITKLSPFLGALCVLSLLWVVNEIFNRRLMDVDKMIQRRIPRVLQYGVIQMVLFVLGIMFAVGVVVETGAVSTLAQWIDDN
;
A
#
# COMPACT_ATOMS: atom_id res chain seq x y z
N GLY A 1 18.75 -7.18 -1.83
CA GLY A 1 18.61 -6.00 -2.66
C GLY A 1 19.82 -5.06 -2.67
N TRP A 2 20.32 -4.58 -1.53
CA TRP A 2 21.36 -3.53 -1.52
C TRP A 2 22.76 -4.03 -1.91
N MET A 3 23.06 -5.29 -1.63
CA MET A 3 24.37 -5.90 -1.97
C MET A 3 24.44 -6.53 -3.37
N THR A 4 23.30 -6.86 -4.00
CA THR A 4 23.28 -7.68 -5.22
C THR A 4 22.62 -7.02 -6.43
N ASN A 5 22.14 -5.77 -6.33
CA ASN A 5 21.33 -5.07 -7.36
C ASN A 5 20.16 -5.89 -7.93
N VAL A 6 19.72 -6.94 -7.23
CA VAL A 6 18.58 -7.76 -7.63
C VAL A 6 17.27 -7.13 -7.13
N ASN A 7 16.24 -7.19 -7.96
CA ASN A 7 14.92 -6.67 -7.61
C ASN A 7 14.34 -7.41 -6.40
N ARG A 8 13.87 -6.66 -5.40
CA ARG A 8 13.30 -7.21 -4.16
C ARG A 8 12.09 -8.10 -4.41
N ALA A 9 11.23 -7.72 -5.36
CA ALA A 9 10.07 -8.53 -5.73
C ALA A 9 10.48 -9.88 -6.32
N ALA A 10 11.51 -9.91 -7.18
CA ALA A 10 12.01 -11.15 -7.75
C ALA A 10 12.55 -12.10 -6.67
N VAL A 11 13.28 -11.57 -5.67
CA VAL A 11 13.78 -12.38 -4.55
C VAL A 11 12.64 -12.93 -3.72
N ALA A 12 11.64 -12.09 -3.38
CA ALA A 12 10.50 -12.51 -2.56
C ALA A 12 9.67 -13.61 -3.26
N VAL A 13 9.35 -13.42 -4.55
CA VAL A 13 8.62 -14.41 -5.35
C VAL A 13 9.42 -15.71 -5.48
N PHE A 14 10.73 -15.61 -5.75
CA PHE A 14 11.58 -16.79 -5.85
C PHE A 14 11.61 -17.59 -4.54
N MET A 15 11.84 -16.90 -3.40
CA MET A 15 11.86 -17.56 -2.09
C MET A 15 10.50 -18.19 -1.73
N GLY A 16 9.40 -17.48 -2.01
CA GLY A 16 8.05 -18.01 -1.80
C GLY A 16 7.79 -19.24 -2.65
N THR A 17 8.11 -19.18 -3.94
CA THR A 17 7.90 -20.31 -4.88
C THR A 17 8.75 -21.53 -4.51
N VAL A 18 10.05 -21.33 -4.27
CA VAL A 18 10.95 -22.43 -3.87
C VAL A 18 10.51 -23.01 -2.53
N GLY A 19 10.09 -22.16 -1.57
CA GLY A 19 9.58 -22.61 -0.29
C GLY A 19 8.39 -23.56 -0.44
N TRP A 20 7.38 -23.20 -1.24
CA TRP A 20 6.21 -24.05 -1.48
C TRP A 20 6.55 -25.35 -2.22
N VAL A 21 7.47 -25.31 -3.19
CA VAL A 21 7.94 -26.52 -3.88
C VAL A 21 8.61 -27.48 -2.89
N LEU A 22 9.47 -26.96 -2.00
CA LEU A 22 10.10 -27.75 -0.96
C LEU A 22 9.07 -28.30 0.04
N TYR A 23 8.10 -27.47 0.45
CA TYR A 23 7.04 -27.88 1.37
C TYR A 23 6.17 -29.00 0.79
N ILE A 24 5.78 -28.93 -0.49
CA ILE A 24 5.03 -30.02 -1.16
C ILE A 24 5.86 -31.31 -1.25
N CYS A 25 7.17 -31.20 -1.45
CA CYS A 25 8.05 -32.37 -1.59
C CYS A 25 8.36 -33.04 -0.24
N TYR A 26 8.56 -32.26 0.82
CA TYR A 26 9.10 -32.71 2.11
C TYR A 26 8.19 -32.40 3.31
N GLY A 27 7.02 -31.81 3.10
CA GLY A 27 6.15 -31.30 4.15
C GLY A 27 5.23 -32.32 4.81
N THR A 28 5.34 -33.62 4.52
CA THR A 28 4.44 -34.65 5.05
C THR A 28 4.34 -34.62 6.56
N ASP A 29 5.47 -34.56 7.25
CA ASP A 29 5.52 -34.55 8.71
C ASP A 29 4.91 -33.27 9.30
N PHE A 30 5.10 -32.15 8.64
CA PHE A 30 4.52 -30.85 9.05
C PHE A 30 3.00 -30.85 8.89
N VAL A 31 2.46 -31.41 7.80
CA VAL A 31 1.00 -31.53 7.59
C VAL A 31 0.36 -32.38 8.66
N LEU A 32 0.97 -33.52 8.99
CA LEU A 32 0.47 -34.39 10.05
C LEU A 32 0.53 -33.74 11.44
N ALA A 33 1.51 -32.87 11.68
CA ALA A 33 1.66 -32.14 12.93
C ALA A 33 0.70 -30.95 13.06
N GLN A 34 0.53 -30.17 11.99
CA GLN A 34 -0.23 -28.90 12.01
C GLN A 34 -1.71 -29.10 11.66
N HIS A 35 -2.05 -30.02 10.75
CA HIS A 35 -3.40 -30.24 10.24
C HIS A 35 -3.91 -31.68 10.41
N PRO A 36 -3.77 -32.33 11.59
CA PRO A 36 -4.12 -33.74 11.75
C PRO A 36 -5.59 -34.04 11.54
N ARG A 37 -6.50 -33.14 11.94
CA ARG A 37 -7.94 -33.30 11.78
C ARG A 37 -8.38 -33.08 10.35
N GLU A 38 -7.98 -31.95 9.76
CA GLU A 38 -8.35 -31.57 8.39
C GLU A 38 -7.84 -32.59 7.37
N TYR A 39 -6.64 -33.14 7.58
CA TYR A 39 -6.09 -34.18 6.73
C TYR A 39 -6.84 -35.50 6.91
N SER A 40 -7.24 -35.88 8.13
CA SER A 40 -8.04 -37.09 8.34
C SER A 40 -9.42 -36.99 7.70
N ASP A 41 -10.06 -35.83 7.76
CA ASP A 41 -11.35 -35.56 7.10
C ASP A 41 -11.21 -35.62 5.56
N PHE A 42 -10.11 -35.09 5.01
CA PHE A 42 -9.81 -35.17 3.58
C PHE A 42 -9.64 -36.58 3.10
N LEU A 43 -9.04 -37.45 3.89
CA LEU A 43 -8.81 -38.86 3.53
C LEU A 43 -10.09 -39.71 3.46
N MET A 44 -11.19 -39.30 4.12
CA MET A 44 -12.47 -40.03 4.17
C MET A 44 -12.30 -41.54 4.43
N GLY A 45 -11.31 -41.95 5.25
CA GLY A 45 -11.02 -43.34 5.58
C GLY A 45 -10.06 -44.06 4.62
N VAL A 46 -9.50 -43.36 3.63
CA VAL A 46 -8.43 -43.89 2.77
C VAL A 46 -7.11 -43.88 3.53
N ALA A 47 -6.27 -44.89 3.32
CA ALA A 47 -4.96 -44.96 3.96
C ALA A 47 -4.05 -43.78 3.56
N PRO A 48 -3.28 -43.21 4.49
CA PRO A 48 -2.33 -42.13 4.19
C PRO A 48 -1.31 -42.58 3.14
N ASN A 49 -1.21 -41.80 2.06
CA ASN A 49 -0.23 -42.00 1.00
C ASN A 49 0.48 -40.69 0.72
N PRO A 50 1.79 -40.64 0.42
CA PRO A 50 2.51 -39.40 0.07
C PRO A 50 1.87 -38.62 -1.07
N GLU A 51 1.18 -39.26 -1.99
CA GLU A 51 0.44 -38.61 -3.07
C GLU A 51 -0.79 -37.85 -2.54
N ASN A 52 -1.52 -38.44 -1.58
CA ASN A 52 -2.66 -37.80 -0.94
C ASN A 52 -2.25 -36.59 -0.11
N VAL A 53 -1.07 -36.61 0.53
CA VAL A 53 -0.52 -35.48 1.24
C VAL A 53 -0.23 -34.31 0.28
N LYS A 54 0.40 -34.57 -0.87
CA LYS A 54 0.65 -33.56 -1.89
C LYS A 54 -0.64 -32.95 -2.42
N HIS A 55 -1.65 -33.76 -2.61
CA HIS A 55 -2.98 -33.32 -3.06
C HIS A 55 -3.65 -32.44 -2.02
N PHE A 56 -3.59 -32.84 -0.75
CA PHE A 56 -4.11 -32.04 0.36
C PHE A 56 -3.40 -30.69 0.47
N ILE A 57 -2.06 -30.66 0.45
CA ILE A 57 -1.29 -29.42 0.48
C ILE A 57 -1.69 -28.52 -0.68
N SER A 58 -1.78 -29.05 -1.90
CA SER A 58 -2.05 -28.23 -3.08
C SER A 58 -3.46 -27.66 -3.11
N GLN A 59 -4.46 -28.42 -2.69
CA GLN A 59 -5.86 -28.01 -2.80
C GLN A 59 -6.40 -27.29 -1.58
N ASN A 60 -5.95 -27.62 -0.38
CA ASN A 60 -6.50 -27.04 0.85
C ASN A 60 -5.58 -25.98 1.44
N ILE A 61 -4.29 -26.29 1.59
CA ILE A 61 -3.37 -25.36 2.23
C ILE A 61 -2.91 -24.28 1.24
N PHE A 62 -2.31 -24.68 0.12
CA PHE A 62 -1.71 -23.74 -0.84
C PHE A 62 -2.75 -22.79 -1.47
N LEU A 63 -3.93 -23.32 -1.85
CA LEU A 63 -4.99 -22.50 -2.43
C LEU A 63 -5.54 -21.48 -1.45
N ASP A 64 -5.59 -21.77 -0.16
CA ASP A 64 -5.99 -20.80 0.85
C ASP A 64 -5.00 -19.61 0.91
N TYR A 65 -3.68 -19.90 0.91
CA TYR A 65 -2.66 -18.85 0.83
C TYR A 65 -2.71 -18.08 -0.49
N VAL A 66 -2.98 -18.74 -1.61
CA VAL A 66 -3.18 -18.07 -2.91
C VAL A 66 -4.41 -17.15 -2.85
N GLY A 67 -5.51 -17.61 -2.27
CA GLY A 67 -6.74 -16.86 -2.10
C GLY A 67 -6.51 -15.58 -1.29
N ARG A 68 -5.92 -15.71 -0.09
CA ARG A 68 -5.57 -14.57 0.77
C ARG A 68 -4.57 -13.61 0.10
N GLY A 69 -3.55 -14.16 -0.55
CA GLY A 69 -2.58 -13.36 -1.31
C GLY A 69 -3.23 -12.60 -2.47
N ALA A 70 -4.15 -13.23 -3.19
CA ALA A 70 -4.89 -12.60 -4.29
C ALA A 70 -5.80 -11.47 -3.80
N GLU A 71 -6.49 -11.63 -2.67
CA GLU A 71 -7.30 -10.56 -2.07
C GLU A 71 -6.47 -9.32 -1.77
N ILE A 72 -5.32 -9.49 -1.14
CA ILE A 72 -4.41 -8.39 -0.82
C ILE A 72 -3.84 -7.76 -2.10
N ALA A 73 -3.44 -8.59 -3.07
CA ALA A 73 -2.93 -8.12 -4.36
C ALA A 73 -3.96 -7.29 -5.13
N LEU A 74 -5.21 -7.74 -5.19
CA LEU A 74 -6.31 -7.03 -5.83
C LEU A 74 -6.65 -5.73 -5.11
N PHE A 75 -6.61 -5.73 -3.77
CA PHE A 75 -6.81 -4.52 -2.99
C PHE A 75 -5.73 -3.47 -3.31
N LEU A 76 -4.45 -3.86 -3.25
CA LEU A 76 -3.34 -2.97 -3.55
C LEU A 76 -3.40 -2.46 -4.99
N LEU A 77 -3.71 -3.33 -5.95
CA LEU A 77 -3.85 -2.95 -7.34
C LEU A 77 -4.98 -1.93 -7.53
N ALA A 78 -6.12 -2.12 -6.86
CA ALA A 78 -7.25 -1.20 -6.92
C ALA A 78 -6.91 0.16 -6.29
N THR A 79 -6.37 0.17 -5.07
CA THR A 79 -6.04 1.41 -4.34
C THR A 79 -4.94 2.21 -5.04
N MET A 80 -3.87 1.57 -5.47
CA MET A 80 -2.80 2.24 -6.22
C MET A 80 -3.29 2.78 -7.56
N SER A 81 -4.20 2.07 -8.26
CA SER A 81 -4.82 2.54 -9.50
C SER A 81 -5.71 3.77 -9.27
N ILE A 82 -6.48 3.80 -8.18
CA ILE A 82 -7.28 4.97 -7.78
C ILE A 82 -6.37 6.20 -7.62
N VAL A 83 -5.30 6.06 -6.86
CA VAL A 83 -4.36 7.16 -6.60
C VAL A 83 -3.69 7.64 -7.87
N GLU A 84 -3.27 6.72 -8.73
CA GLU A 84 -2.62 7.06 -10.00
C GLU A 84 -3.58 7.77 -10.96
N ILE A 85 -4.87 7.38 -11.02
CA ILE A 85 -5.89 8.09 -11.79
C ILE A 85 -6.03 9.52 -11.27
N LEU A 86 -6.12 9.71 -9.94
CA LEU A 86 -6.22 11.03 -9.33
C LEU A 86 -4.99 11.90 -9.62
N ASN A 87 -3.80 11.31 -9.52
CA ASN A 87 -2.53 12.00 -9.77
C ASN A 87 -2.40 12.43 -11.24
N ASN A 88 -2.73 11.54 -12.18
CA ASN A 88 -2.66 11.82 -13.62
C ASN A 88 -3.67 12.88 -14.08
N ASN A 89 -4.77 13.05 -13.36
CA ASN A 89 -5.75 14.10 -13.60
C ASN A 89 -5.45 15.41 -12.83
N GLY A 90 -4.31 15.52 -12.15
CA GLY A 90 -3.91 16.70 -11.42
C GLY A 90 -4.80 17.02 -10.21
N CYS A 91 -5.47 16.00 -9.65
CA CYS A 91 -6.35 16.18 -8.50
C CYS A 91 -5.60 16.63 -7.24
N PHE A 92 -4.27 16.41 -7.17
CA PHE A 92 -3.42 16.81 -6.05
C PHE A 92 -2.63 18.10 -6.29
N ASP A 93 -2.81 18.78 -7.43
CA ASP A 93 -2.03 19.98 -7.77
C ASP A 93 -2.24 21.14 -6.78
N PHE A 94 -3.43 21.22 -6.15
CA PHE A 94 -3.73 22.21 -5.12
C PHE A 94 -2.80 22.11 -3.90
N LEU A 95 -2.20 20.94 -3.65
CA LEU A 95 -1.25 20.75 -2.55
C LEU A 95 -0.01 21.62 -2.71
N THR A 96 0.42 21.87 -3.94
CA THR A 96 1.58 22.71 -4.20
C THR A 96 1.33 24.16 -3.75
N GLU A 97 0.12 24.68 -3.99
CA GLU A 97 -0.27 26.01 -3.52
C GLU A 97 -0.45 26.06 -1.99
N LEU A 98 -1.08 25.02 -1.43
CA LEU A 98 -1.32 24.92 0.01
C LEU A 98 -0.01 24.83 0.81
N LEU A 99 0.98 24.11 0.30
CA LEU A 99 2.24 23.82 1.00
C LEU A 99 3.23 24.99 0.94
N TYR A 100 2.99 25.98 0.08
CA TYR A 100 3.90 27.10 -0.08
C TYR A 100 3.82 28.08 1.07
N THR A 101 4.91 28.23 1.81
CA THR A 101 5.07 29.26 2.84
C THR A 101 6.54 29.69 2.96
N ARG A 102 6.77 30.97 3.32
CA ARG A 102 8.14 31.55 3.42
C ARG A 102 8.93 31.07 4.65
N SER A 103 8.25 30.59 5.68
CA SER A 103 8.89 30.12 6.91
C SER A 103 9.25 28.63 6.80
N SER A 104 10.54 28.30 6.89
CA SER A 104 11.01 26.91 6.80
C SER A 104 10.35 25.97 7.81
N LYS A 105 10.26 26.39 9.07
CA LYS A 105 9.66 25.56 10.13
C LYS A 105 8.16 25.32 9.90
N LYS A 106 7.42 26.37 9.52
CA LYS A 106 5.98 26.24 9.21
C LYS A 106 5.75 25.32 8.02
N MET A 107 6.57 25.48 6.97
CA MET A 107 6.50 24.63 5.79
C MET A 107 6.79 23.17 6.12
N LEU A 108 7.82 22.90 6.97
CA LEU A 108 8.15 21.54 7.39
C LEU A 108 6.98 20.86 8.09
N TRP A 109 6.39 21.52 9.07
CA TRP A 109 5.23 20.97 9.78
C TRP A 109 4.02 20.79 8.88
N LEU A 110 3.74 21.75 8.02
CA LEU A 110 2.62 21.68 7.08
C LEU A 110 2.79 20.50 6.11
N ILE A 111 3.98 20.34 5.51
CA ILE A 111 4.30 19.20 4.63
C ILE A 111 4.17 17.89 5.39
N SER A 112 4.69 17.81 6.62
CA SER A 112 4.64 16.57 7.42
C SER A 112 3.21 16.19 7.79
N ILE A 113 2.39 17.15 8.24
CA ILE A 113 0.99 16.89 8.61
C ILE A 113 0.18 16.48 7.38
N VAL A 114 0.33 17.20 6.27
CA VAL A 114 -0.38 16.85 5.02
C VAL A 114 0.04 15.48 4.52
N THR A 115 1.34 15.18 4.54
CA THR A 115 1.86 13.85 4.17
C THR A 115 1.29 12.75 5.06
N PHE A 116 1.27 12.96 6.37
CA PHE A 116 0.73 12.02 7.34
C PHE A 116 -0.75 11.70 7.06
N VAL A 117 -1.58 12.75 6.87
CA VAL A 117 -3.02 12.59 6.59
C VAL A 117 -3.26 11.90 5.25
N ILE A 118 -2.51 12.27 4.22
CA ILE A 118 -2.63 11.63 2.90
C ILE A 118 -2.21 10.16 2.99
N SER A 119 -1.09 9.87 3.64
CA SER A 119 -0.57 8.50 3.76
C SER A 119 -1.43 7.59 4.64
N ALA A 120 -2.19 8.14 5.56
CA ALA A 120 -3.20 7.37 6.30
C ALA A 120 -4.34 6.83 5.41
N ASN A 121 -4.50 7.38 4.21
CA ASN A 121 -5.56 7.01 3.26
C ASN A 121 -5.04 6.38 1.98
N LEU A 122 -3.82 6.77 1.61
CA LEU A 122 -3.13 6.26 0.45
C LEU A 122 -1.90 5.49 0.95
N ASP A 123 -1.37 4.59 0.13
CA ASP A 123 -0.16 3.89 0.51
C ASP A 123 1.03 4.85 0.73
N ASN A 124 1.90 4.48 1.66
CA ASN A 124 3.04 5.28 2.08
C ASN A 124 4.07 5.51 0.95
N LEU A 125 4.21 4.56 0.02
CA LEU A 125 5.17 4.65 -1.09
C LEU A 125 4.71 5.69 -2.12
N THR A 126 3.45 5.63 -2.57
CA THR A 126 2.87 6.57 -3.53
C THR A 126 2.84 7.98 -2.95
N THR A 127 2.40 8.11 -1.68
CA THR A 127 2.38 9.40 -0.97
C THR A 127 3.78 9.99 -0.86
N THR A 128 4.78 9.19 -0.46
CA THR A 128 6.19 9.64 -0.39
C THR A 128 6.67 10.14 -1.74
N THR A 129 6.46 9.36 -2.81
CA THR A 129 6.91 9.72 -4.15
C THR A 129 6.27 11.02 -4.64
N MET A 130 4.96 11.16 -4.46
CA MET A 130 4.21 12.35 -4.82
C MET A 130 4.74 13.59 -4.08
N MET A 131 4.90 13.49 -2.77
CA MET A 131 5.37 14.60 -1.93
C MET A 131 6.83 14.98 -2.21
N LEU A 132 7.69 14.01 -2.52
CA LEU A 132 9.09 14.29 -2.93
C LEU A 132 9.15 15.04 -4.26
N VAL A 133 8.27 14.72 -5.22
CA VAL A 133 8.15 15.47 -6.49
C VAL A 133 7.72 16.91 -6.23
N ILE A 134 6.75 17.13 -5.33
CA ILE A 134 6.30 18.48 -4.94
C ILE A 134 7.44 19.25 -4.27
N ILE A 135 8.14 18.64 -3.32
CA ILE A 135 9.31 19.25 -2.64
C ILE A 135 10.40 19.62 -3.65
N HIS A 136 10.67 18.75 -4.62
CA HIS A 136 11.69 18.99 -5.64
C HIS A 136 11.35 20.22 -6.51
N LYS A 137 10.07 20.46 -6.76
CA LYS A 137 9.60 21.63 -7.50
C LYS A 137 9.67 22.94 -6.69
N ILE A 138 9.41 22.88 -5.38
CA ILE A 138 9.35 24.07 -4.51
C ILE A 138 10.75 24.52 -4.09
N LEU A 139 11.65 23.60 -3.73
CA LEU A 139 12.91 23.88 -3.10
C LEU A 139 14.10 23.87 -4.07
N ALA A 140 14.89 24.96 -4.07
CA ALA A 140 16.13 25.06 -4.84
C ALA A 140 17.29 24.31 -4.18
N ASN A 141 17.42 24.46 -2.86
CA ASN A 141 18.58 24.00 -2.11
C ASN A 141 18.57 22.49 -1.84
N ARG A 142 19.64 21.79 -2.22
CA ARG A 142 19.77 20.35 -2.04
C ARG A 142 19.68 19.92 -0.57
N ARG A 143 20.31 20.64 0.36
CA ARG A 143 20.31 20.32 1.79
C ARG A 143 18.89 20.44 2.37
N GLN A 144 18.17 21.51 2.00
CA GLN A 144 16.77 21.65 2.41
C GLN A 144 15.92 20.51 1.85
N ARG A 145 16.06 20.18 0.57
CA ARG A 145 15.34 19.02 -0.04
C ARG A 145 15.58 17.70 0.69
N MET A 146 16.81 17.46 1.17
CA MET A 146 17.10 16.26 1.97
C MET A 146 16.38 16.27 3.31
N LEU A 147 16.39 17.39 4.05
CA LEU A 147 15.73 17.50 5.35
C LEU A 147 14.19 17.37 5.24
N TYR A 148 13.59 18.08 4.27
CA TYR A 148 12.16 17.94 4.01
C TYR A 148 11.79 16.56 3.49
N GLY A 149 12.61 15.95 2.62
CA GLY A 149 12.42 14.60 2.13
C GLY A 149 12.46 13.55 3.25
N SER A 150 13.40 13.70 4.21
CA SER A 150 13.43 12.86 5.41
C SER A 150 12.16 12.99 6.25
N ALA A 151 11.68 14.22 6.44
CA ALA A 151 10.44 14.47 7.17
C ALA A 151 9.22 13.83 6.46
N VAL A 152 9.16 13.93 5.13
CA VAL A 152 8.11 13.27 4.31
C VAL A 152 8.14 11.76 4.47
N ILE A 153 9.30 11.13 4.39
CA ILE A 153 9.42 9.68 4.54
C ILE A 153 8.94 9.23 5.93
N ILE A 154 9.34 9.94 6.98
CA ILE A 154 8.90 9.66 8.36
C ILE A 154 7.39 9.85 8.49
N ALA A 155 6.86 10.99 8.02
CA ALA A 155 5.45 11.30 8.11
C ALA A 155 4.59 10.31 7.30
N ALA A 156 5.04 9.90 6.11
CA ALA A 156 4.34 8.93 5.29
C ALA A 156 4.28 7.54 5.95
N ASN A 157 5.39 7.06 6.53
CA ASN A 157 5.38 5.78 7.23
C ASN A 157 4.53 5.82 8.51
N CYS A 158 4.60 6.90 9.28
CA CYS A 158 3.75 7.06 10.46
C CYS A 158 2.26 7.18 10.10
N GLY A 159 1.93 7.91 9.02
CA GLY A 159 0.56 8.01 8.53
C GLY A 159 0.04 6.69 7.97
N GLY A 160 0.86 5.98 7.18
CA GLY A 160 0.51 4.66 6.65
C GLY A 160 0.27 3.62 7.74
N ALA A 161 1.04 3.65 8.81
CA ALA A 161 0.86 2.76 9.96
C ALA A 161 -0.39 3.09 10.81
N LEU A 162 -0.98 4.29 10.67
CA LEU A 162 -2.14 4.71 11.45
C LEU A 162 -3.41 3.94 11.11
N THR A 163 -3.60 3.56 9.85
CA THR A 163 -4.82 2.93 9.38
C THR A 163 -4.54 1.57 8.74
N VAL A 164 -5.53 0.70 8.74
CA VAL A 164 -5.41 -0.64 8.13
C VAL A 164 -5.25 -0.60 6.60
N ILE A 165 -5.59 0.52 5.95
CA ILE A 165 -5.50 0.68 4.49
C ILE A 165 -4.26 1.46 4.03
N GLY A 166 -3.56 2.13 4.94
CA GLY A 166 -2.40 2.97 4.62
C GLY A 166 -1.09 2.19 4.42
N ASP A 167 -1.03 0.94 4.90
CA ASP A 167 0.12 0.04 4.75
C ASP A 167 -0.34 -1.40 4.51
N PRO A 168 0.32 -2.18 3.63
CA PRO A 168 0.03 -3.60 3.43
C PRO A 168 0.02 -4.43 4.71
N THR A 169 0.82 -4.07 5.72
CA THR A 169 0.89 -4.79 7.00
C THR A 169 -0.42 -4.69 7.77
N GLY A 170 -0.99 -3.49 7.90
CA GLY A 170 -2.30 -3.27 8.53
C GLY A 170 -3.42 -3.99 7.79
N LEU A 171 -3.36 -3.97 6.45
CA LEU A 171 -4.33 -4.66 5.59
C LEU A 171 -4.33 -6.17 5.82
N VAL A 172 -3.15 -6.80 5.94
CA VAL A 172 -3.03 -8.24 6.24
C VAL A 172 -3.68 -8.56 7.56
N LEU A 173 -3.35 -7.82 8.63
CA LEU A 173 -3.92 -8.04 9.97
C LEU A 173 -5.44 -7.89 9.99
N TRP A 174 -5.97 -6.91 9.26
CA TRP A 174 -7.40 -6.69 9.14
C TRP A 174 -8.10 -7.80 8.33
N ASN A 175 -7.51 -8.22 7.21
CA ASN A 175 -8.08 -9.25 6.34
C ASN A 175 -8.17 -10.63 7.01
N ILE A 176 -7.22 -10.97 7.88
CA ILE A 176 -7.28 -12.21 8.69
C ILE A 176 -8.18 -12.10 9.93
N GLY A 177 -8.81 -10.93 10.15
CA GLY A 177 -9.69 -10.69 11.30
C GLY A 177 -8.97 -10.55 12.63
N ALA A 178 -7.65 -10.32 12.64
CA ALA A 178 -6.87 -10.15 13.86
C ALA A 178 -7.12 -8.80 14.54
N VAL A 179 -7.53 -7.78 13.79
CA VAL A 179 -7.80 -6.44 14.29
C VAL A 179 -9.03 -5.83 13.61
N ASP A 180 -9.74 -4.98 14.36
CA ASP A 180 -10.78 -4.12 13.81
C ASP A 180 -10.17 -2.81 13.30
N ALA A 181 -10.68 -2.25 12.19
CA ALA A 181 -10.09 -1.06 11.56
C ALA A 181 -10.12 0.18 12.47
N SER A 182 -11.20 0.33 13.26
CA SER A 182 -11.36 1.43 14.21
C SER A 182 -10.42 1.31 15.40
N ASP A 183 -10.35 0.13 16.00
CA ASP A 183 -9.52 -0.13 17.17
C ASP A 183 -8.05 -0.01 16.82
N PHE A 184 -7.63 -0.57 15.66
CA PHE A 184 -6.28 -0.44 15.13
C PHE A 184 -5.84 1.02 15.04
N SER A 185 -6.68 1.87 14.41
CA SER A 185 -6.37 3.30 14.27
C SER A 185 -6.35 4.02 15.61
N MET A 186 -7.25 3.68 16.53
CA MET A 186 -7.32 4.31 17.84
C MET A 186 -6.08 4.01 18.71
N TYR A 187 -5.63 2.76 18.74
CA TYR A 187 -4.44 2.36 19.50
C TYR A 187 -3.14 2.92 18.90
N LEU A 188 -3.05 3.00 17.58
CA LEU A 188 -1.85 3.49 16.90
C LEU A 188 -1.79 5.02 16.75
N ALA A 189 -2.89 5.75 16.99
CA ALA A 189 -2.93 7.20 16.82
C ALA A 189 -1.83 7.92 17.61
N LEU A 190 -1.73 7.66 18.91
CA LEU A 190 -0.74 8.31 19.76
C LEU A 190 0.71 7.92 19.39
N PRO A 191 1.07 6.63 19.28
CA PRO A 191 2.40 6.23 18.82
C PRO A 191 2.81 6.84 17.48
N CYS A 192 1.93 6.82 16.49
CA CYS A 192 2.21 7.36 15.16
C CYS A 192 2.42 8.87 15.18
N LEU A 193 1.59 9.62 15.93
CA LEU A 193 1.74 11.06 16.07
C LEU A 193 3.05 11.44 16.76
N VAL A 194 3.41 10.74 17.84
CA VAL A 194 4.66 10.99 18.57
C VAL A 194 5.87 10.62 17.71
N SER A 195 5.82 9.49 17.01
CA SER A 195 6.89 9.03 16.12
C SER A 195 7.12 9.97 14.92
N MET A 196 6.10 10.70 14.48
CA MET A 196 6.24 11.75 13.48
C MET A 196 6.74 13.05 14.12
N ALA A 197 6.14 13.48 15.22
CA ALA A 197 6.35 14.81 15.77
C ALA A 197 7.78 15.03 16.28
N LEU A 198 8.36 14.04 16.96
CA LEU A 198 9.71 14.13 17.54
C LEU A 198 10.80 14.32 16.46
N PRO A 199 10.89 13.48 15.41
CA PRO A 199 11.86 13.68 14.36
C PRO A 199 11.63 14.96 13.55
N VAL A 200 10.38 15.31 13.25
CA VAL A 200 10.04 16.55 12.50
C VAL A 200 10.49 17.78 13.29
N TRP A 201 10.24 17.81 14.60
CA TRP A 201 10.72 18.89 15.46
C TRP A 201 12.26 18.98 15.47
N TRP A 202 12.95 17.84 15.56
CA TRP A 202 14.41 17.79 15.53
C TRP A 202 14.99 18.28 14.18
N LEU A 203 14.40 17.82 13.05
CA LEU A 203 14.76 18.27 11.70
C LEU A 203 14.51 19.79 11.55
N GLY A 204 13.42 20.32 12.14
CA GLY A 204 13.10 21.74 12.12
C GLY A 204 14.14 22.64 12.78
N ARG A 205 14.95 22.11 13.71
CA ARG A 205 16.07 22.85 14.31
C ARG A 205 17.27 23.01 13.39
N GLN A 206 17.38 22.17 12.36
CA GLN A 206 18.51 22.17 11.41
C GLN A 206 18.21 23.05 10.18
N LEU A 207 16.99 23.55 10.04
CA LEU A 207 16.57 24.37 8.92
C LEU A 207 16.88 25.85 9.16
N PRO A 208 17.28 26.60 8.11
CA PRO A 208 17.38 28.05 8.15
C PRO A 208 15.98 28.68 8.33
N GLU A 209 15.91 29.93 8.78
CA GLU A 209 14.62 30.60 9.03
C GLU A 209 13.75 30.74 7.78
N ARG A 210 14.39 30.97 6.62
CA ARG A 210 13.70 31.18 5.35
C ARG A 210 13.95 30.06 4.36
N VAL A 211 12.93 29.78 3.58
CA VAL A 211 13.00 28.77 2.49
C VAL A 211 13.64 29.41 1.26
N GLU A 212 14.65 28.76 0.69
CA GLU A 212 15.18 29.10 -0.62
C GLU A 212 14.32 28.42 -1.70
N THR A 213 13.40 29.21 -2.27
CA THR A 213 12.49 28.72 -3.32
C THR A 213 13.05 28.94 -4.70
N GLN A 214 12.82 28.02 -5.61
CA GLN A 214 12.98 28.28 -7.04
C GLN A 214 11.85 29.22 -7.47
N GLY A 215 12.20 30.32 -8.18
CA GLY A 215 11.18 31.23 -8.73
C GLY A 215 10.13 30.44 -9.50
N PHE A 216 8.86 30.67 -9.20
CA PHE A 216 7.74 29.90 -9.74
C PHE A 216 7.59 30.07 -11.25
N ALA A 217 8.11 29.13 -12.01
CA ALA A 217 7.56 28.73 -13.31
C ALA A 217 7.13 27.28 -13.17
N ILE A 218 6.04 27.03 -12.44
CA ILE A 218 5.46 25.69 -12.43
C ILE A 218 4.61 25.59 -13.69
N PRO A 219 5.01 24.78 -14.71
CA PRO A 219 4.03 24.33 -15.66
C PRO A 219 3.05 23.49 -14.85
N TYR A 220 1.86 24.00 -14.66
CA TYR A 220 0.75 23.30 -14.05
C TYR A 220 0.55 22.02 -14.85
N ARG A 221 0.73 20.86 -14.24
CA ARG A 221 0.36 19.58 -14.88
C ARG A 221 -1.13 19.59 -15.24
N GLY A 222 -1.88 20.45 -14.60
CA GLY A 222 -3.28 20.76 -14.86
C GLY A 222 -3.57 21.58 -16.11
N ASP A 223 -2.58 22.23 -16.73
CA ASP A 223 -2.79 22.92 -18.02
C ASP A 223 -2.93 21.93 -19.18
N ASP A 224 -2.40 20.71 -19.02
CA ASP A 224 -2.61 19.60 -19.96
C ASP A 224 -3.92 18.83 -19.72
N THR A 225 -4.63 19.09 -18.61
CA THR A 225 -5.91 18.46 -18.32
C THR A 225 -7.04 19.45 -18.57
N ASN A 226 -7.94 19.15 -19.52
CA ASN A 226 -9.15 19.94 -19.77
C ASN A 226 -10.21 19.81 -18.65
N LEU A 227 -9.80 19.30 -17.45
CA LEU A 227 -10.68 19.12 -16.32
C LEU A 227 -10.84 20.42 -15.53
N ASN A 228 -12.09 20.84 -15.33
CA ASN A 228 -12.44 21.94 -14.46
C ASN A 228 -12.09 21.64 -13.00
N ARG A 229 -11.85 22.69 -12.17
CA ARG A 229 -11.60 22.54 -10.72
C ARG A 229 -12.67 21.69 -10.03
N TRP A 230 -13.95 21.87 -10.40
CA TRP A 230 -15.06 21.09 -9.86
C TRP A 230 -14.95 19.59 -10.19
N GLN A 231 -14.58 19.25 -11.43
CA GLN A 231 -14.39 17.86 -11.85
C GLN A 231 -13.24 17.18 -11.11
N ARG A 232 -12.12 17.88 -10.89
CA ARG A 232 -11.00 17.38 -10.08
C ARG A 232 -11.40 17.15 -8.63
N MET A 233 -12.14 18.09 -8.02
CA MET A 233 -12.65 17.95 -6.66
C MET A 233 -13.64 16.79 -6.53
N LEU A 234 -14.51 16.59 -7.53
CA LEU A 234 -15.44 15.45 -7.57
C LEU A 234 -14.66 14.11 -7.66
N MET A 235 -13.67 14.02 -8.53
CA MET A 235 -12.84 12.82 -8.64
C MET A 235 -12.07 12.55 -7.34
N LEU A 236 -11.51 13.59 -6.72
CA LEU A 236 -10.82 13.48 -5.44
C LEU A 236 -11.76 12.99 -4.34
N PHE A 237 -12.97 13.55 -4.28
CA PHE A 237 -13.99 13.13 -3.31
C PHE A 237 -14.43 11.67 -3.54
N LEU A 238 -14.65 11.26 -4.80
CA LEU A 238 -14.97 9.88 -5.14
C LEU A 238 -13.83 8.91 -4.80
N GLY A 239 -12.60 9.26 -5.13
CA GLY A 239 -11.44 8.40 -4.87
C GLY A 239 -11.13 8.29 -3.38
N ILE A 240 -10.82 9.40 -2.71
CA ILE A 240 -10.44 9.40 -1.28
C ILE A 240 -11.66 9.07 -0.40
N GLY A 241 -12.80 9.69 -0.65
CA GLY A 241 -14.04 9.38 0.09
C GLY A 241 -14.48 7.93 -0.08
N GLY A 242 -14.29 7.36 -1.28
CA GLY A 242 -14.54 5.96 -1.55
C GLY A 242 -13.61 5.04 -0.75
N LEU A 243 -12.31 5.36 -0.63
CA LEU A 243 -11.38 4.60 0.20
C LEU A 243 -11.78 4.62 1.69
N TRP A 244 -12.27 5.75 2.18
CA TRP A 244 -12.80 5.84 3.55
C TRP A 244 -14.07 5.01 3.76
N PHE A 245 -14.81 4.75 2.69
CA PHE A 245 -16.02 3.94 2.75
C PHE A 245 -15.72 2.44 2.83
N ILE A 246 -14.53 1.97 2.46
CA ILE A 246 -14.18 0.54 2.42
C ILE A 246 -14.37 -0.16 3.78
N PRO A 247 -13.88 0.37 4.93
CA PRO A 247 -14.12 -0.25 6.23
C PRO A 247 -15.61 -0.34 6.58
N THR A 248 -16.39 0.71 6.28
CA THR A 248 -17.84 0.72 6.48
C THR A 248 -18.52 -0.32 5.60
N PHE A 249 -18.12 -0.43 4.33
CA PHE A 249 -18.60 -1.45 3.39
C PHE A 249 -18.34 -2.86 3.92
N HIS A 250 -17.11 -3.14 4.37
CA HIS A 250 -16.75 -4.42 4.97
C HIS A 250 -17.59 -4.74 6.21
N ASN A 251 -17.80 -3.78 7.11
CA ASN A 251 -18.58 -3.98 8.32
C ASN A 251 -20.07 -4.28 8.03
N ILE A 252 -20.65 -3.67 7.00
CA ILE A 252 -22.05 -3.88 6.62
C ILE A 252 -22.21 -5.20 5.86
N THR A 253 -21.36 -5.45 4.86
CA THR A 253 -21.53 -6.57 3.92
C THR A 253 -20.84 -7.85 4.36
N LYS A 254 -19.86 -7.76 5.26
CA LYS A 254 -18.94 -8.85 5.65
C LYS A 254 -18.12 -9.40 4.45
N LEU A 255 -18.14 -8.72 3.31
CA LEU A 255 -17.33 -9.07 2.15
C LEU A 255 -15.89 -8.56 2.33
N SER A 256 -14.95 -9.24 1.70
CA SER A 256 -13.55 -8.85 1.78
C SER A 256 -13.31 -7.41 1.28
N PRO A 257 -12.42 -6.64 1.93
CA PRO A 257 -12.15 -5.23 1.61
C PRO A 257 -11.77 -4.97 0.15
N PHE A 258 -11.14 -5.93 -0.54
CA PHE A 258 -10.74 -5.76 -1.94
C PHE A 258 -11.93 -5.49 -2.87
N LEU A 259 -13.10 -6.07 -2.57
CA LEU A 259 -14.29 -5.86 -3.36
C LEU A 259 -14.78 -4.40 -3.27
N GLY A 260 -14.71 -3.81 -2.07
CA GLY A 260 -15.00 -2.39 -1.87
C GLY A 260 -14.03 -1.50 -2.65
N ALA A 261 -12.73 -1.83 -2.63
CA ALA A 261 -11.73 -1.09 -3.40
C ALA A 261 -11.94 -1.18 -4.92
N LEU A 262 -12.31 -2.37 -5.43
CA LEU A 262 -12.64 -2.56 -6.86
C LEU A 262 -13.91 -1.79 -7.25
N CYS A 263 -14.91 -1.72 -6.36
CA CYS A 263 -16.12 -0.91 -6.59
C CYS A 263 -15.76 0.58 -6.73
N VAL A 264 -14.98 1.13 -5.83
CA VAL A 264 -14.51 2.52 -5.90
C VAL A 264 -13.69 2.76 -7.16
N LEU A 265 -12.77 1.86 -7.50
CA LEU A 265 -11.98 1.93 -8.73
C LEU A 265 -12.88 1.96 -9.97
N SER A 266 -13.88 1.07 -10.05
CA SER A 266 -14.77 0.99 -11.20
C SER A 266 -15.59 2.27 -11.39
N LEU A 267 -16.11 2.85 -10.30
CA LEU A 267 -16.83 4.12 -10.33
C LEU A 267 -15.91 5.27 -10.77
N LEU A 268 -14.72 5.37 -10.18
CA LEU A 268 -13.76 6.39 -10.54
C LEU A 268 -13.29 6.25 -12.00
N TRP A 269 -13.13 5.02 -12.47
CA TRP A 269 -12.77 4.73 -13.87
C TRP A 269 -13.83 5.22 -14.84
N VAL A 270 -15.10 4.90 -14.58
CA VAL A 270 -16.23 5.37 -15.41
C VAL A 270 -16.27 6.89 -15.44
N VAL A 271 -16.14 7.56 -14.29
CA VAL A 271 -16.11 9.02 -14.21
C VAL A 271 -14.92 9.60 -14.96
N ASN A 272 -13.75 9.00 -14.84
CA ASN A 272 -12.54 9.39 -15.57
C ASN A 272 -12.72 9.28 -17.10
N GLU A 273 -13.32 8.20 -17.59
CA GLU A 273 -13.61 8.03 -19.02
C GLU A 273 -14.62 9.06 -19.53
N ILE A 274 -15.67 9.35 -18.75
CA ILE A 274 -16.69 10.35 -19.11
C ILE A 274 -16.06 11.74 -19.22
N PHE A 275 -15.23 12.13 -18.24
CA PHE A 275 -14.61 13.45 -18.20
C PHE A 275 -13.53 13.64 -19.26
N ASN A 276 -12.77 12.60 -19.57
CA ASN A 276 -11.72 12.64 -20.58
C ASN A 276 -12.21 12.34 -22.03
N ARG A 277 -13.48 12.02 -22.21
CA ARG A 277 -14.05 11.65 -23.51
C ARG A 277 -13.93 12.76 -24.58
N ARG A 278 -13.79 14.02 -24.18
CA ARG A 278 -13.65 15.18 -25.06
C ARG A 278 -12.20 15.46 -25.50
N LEU A 279 -11.22 14.72 -25.02
CA LEU A 279 -9.84 14.81 -25.48
C LEU A 279 -9.72 14.11 -26.84
N MET A 280 -9.92 14.86 -27.92
CA MET A 280 -9.86 14.35 -29.32
C MET A 280 -8.45 13.98 -29.78
N ASP A 281 -7.44 14.15 -28.94
CA ASP A 281 -6.04 13.84 -29.28
C ASP A 281 -5.71 12.40 -28.86
N VAL A 282 -5.62 11.51 -29.84
CA VAL A 282 -5.43 10.05 -29.65
C VAL A 282 -4.18 9.74 -28.82
N ASP A 283 -3.10 10.51 -28.98
CA ASP A 283 -1.85 10.32 -28.25
C ASP A 283 -1.97 10.67 -26.77
N LYS A 284 -2.69 11.74 -26.43
CA LYS A 284 -2.97 12.14 -25.05
C LYS A 284 -3.96 11.18 -24.37
N MET A 285 -4.90 10.64 -25.12
CA MET A 285 -5.86 9.65 -24.66
C MET A 285 -5.18 8.31 -24.32
N ILE A 286 -4.17 7.90 -25.10
CA ILE A 286 -3.39 6.69 -24.86
C ILE A 286 -2.51 6.84 -23.60
N GLN A 287 -2.00 8.04 -23.30
CA GLN A 287 -1.19 8.28 -22.11
C GLN A 287 -1.97 8.24 -20.80
N ARG A 288 -3.29 8.47 -20.83
CA ARG A 288 -4.18 8.51 -19.66
C ARG A 288 -5.04 7.28 -19.48
N ARG A 289 -4.91 6.28 -20.35
CA ARG A 289 -5.61 5.00 -20.18
C ARG A 289 -5.03 4.22 -19.01
N ILE A 290 -5.90 3.62 -18.22
CA ILE A 290 -5.57 2.81 -17.03
C ILE A 290 -4.48 1.75 -17.27
N PRO A 291 -4.36 1.06 -18.43
CA PRO A 291 -3.25 0.14 -18.66
C PRO A 291 -1.84 0.76 -18.57
N ARG A 292 -1.70 2.09 -18.81
CA ARG A 292 -0.43 2.80 -18.56
C ARG A 292 -0.28 3.29 -17.13
N VAL A 293 -1.40 3.45 -16.44
CA VAL A 293 -1.48 3.79 -15.01
C VAL A 293 -0.93 2.65 -14.15
N LEU A 294 -1.15 1.40 -14.57
CA LEU A 294 -0.52 0.21 -13.97
C LEU A 294 0.97 0.16 -14.36
N GLN A 295 1.71 1.16 -13.88
CA GLN A 295 3.13 1.26 -14.16
C GLN A 295 3.91 0.14 -13.47
N TYR A 296 5.13 -0.08 -13.94
CA TYR A 296 6.08 -1.07 -13.44
C TYR A 296 6.20 -1.08 -11.89
N GLY A 297 6.08 0.08 -11.23
CA GLY A 297 6.12 0.20 -9.77
C GLY A 297 4.96 -0.50 -9.05
N VAL A 298 3.74 -0.37 -9.56
CA VAL A 298 2.54 -1.00 -8.98
C VAL A 298 2.66 -2.52 -9.05
N ILE A 299 3.00 -3.04 -10.23
CA ILE A 299 3.16 -4.48 -10.46
C ILE A 299 4.27 -5.04 -9.56
N GLN A 300 5.40 -4.33 -9.44
CA GLN A 300 6.48 -4.76 -8.55
C GLN A 300 6.07 -4.83 -7.08
N MET A 301 5.28 -3.86 -6.61
CA MET A 301 4.79 -3.83 -5.23
C MET A 301 3.84 -5.00 -4.97
N VAL A 302 2.90 -5.25 -5.88
CA VAL A 302 1.96 -6.38 -5.78
C VAL A 302 2.72 -7.71 -5.76
N LEU A 303 3.67 -7.91 -6.68
CA LEU A 303 4.48 -9.13 -6.72
C LEU A 303 5.37 -9.29 -5.48
N PHE A 304 5.89 -8.18 -4.94
CA PHE A 304 6.68 -8.21 -3.72
C PHE A 304 5.85 -8.67 -2.52
N VAL A 305 4.65 -8.12 -2.35
CA VAL A 305 3.75 -8.50 -1.25
C VAL A 305 3.29 -9.96 -1.40
N LEU A 306 2.89 -10.38 -2.62
CA LEU A 306 2.56 -11.79 -2.88
C LEU A 306 3.72 -12.73 -2.56
N GLY A 307 4.94 -12.38 -2.97
CA GLY A 307 6.13 -13.19 -2.68
C GLY A 307 6.41 -13.31 -1.19
N ILE A 308 6.25 -12.22 -0.43
CA ILE A 308 6.38 -12.26 1.04
C ILE A 308 5.28 -13.12 1.65
N MET A 309 4.03 -12.97 1.23
CA MET A 309 2.91 -13.75 1.75
C MET A 309 3.15 -15.25 1.54
N PHE A 310 3.63 -15.64 0.37
CA PHE A 310 3.98 -17.03 0.10
C PHE A 310 5.16 -17.53 0.92
N ALA A 311 6.21 -16.72 1.06
CA ALA A 311 7.37 -17.11 1.87
C ALA A 311 7.02 -17.24 3.36
N VAL A 312 6.24 -16.31 3.90
CA VAL A 312 5.76 -16.36 5.28
C VAL A 312 4.80 -17.54 5.47
N GLY A 313 3.91 -17.78 4.50
CA GLY A 313 2.99 -18.92 4.53
C GLY A 313 3.72 -20.24 4.74
N VAL A 314 4.80 -20.49 4.00
CA VAL A 314 5.61 -21.70 4.19
C VAL A 314 6.21 -21.76 5.61
N VAL A 315 6.73 -20.66 6.12
CA VAL A 315 7.32 -20.61 7.48
C VAL A 315 6.26 -20.88 8.55
N VAL A 316 5.04 -20.37 8.37
CA VAL A 316 3.91 -20.64 9.28
C VAL A 316 3.56 -22.14 9.27
N GLU A 317 3.46 -22.75 8.08
CA GLU A 317 3.10 -24.17 7.90
C GLU A 317 4.17 -25.14 8.46
N THR A 318 5.42 -24.72 8.57
CA THR A 318 6.46 -25.51 9.26
C THR A 318 6.32 -25.50 10.79
N GLY A 319 5.41 -24.71 11.37
CA GLY A 319 5.27 -24.56 12.83
C GLY A 319 6.37 -23.73 13.49
N ALA A 320 7.29 -23.15 12.74
CA ALA A 320 8.38 -22.34 13.30
C ALA A 320 7.88 -21.10 14.05
N VAL A 321 6.80 -20.49 13.55
CA VAL A 321 6.19 -19.31 14.18
C VAL A 321 5.52 -19.68 15.51
N SER A 322 4.79 -20.80 15.57
CA SER A 322 4.14 -21.27 16.81
C SER A 322 5.16 -21.65 17.88
N THR A 323 6.26 -22.29 17.49
CA THR A 323 7.37 -22.61 18.39
C THR A 323 8.03 -21.34 18.94
N LEU A 324 8.22 -20.32 18.11
CA LEU A 324 8.76 -19.03 18.54
C LEU A 324 7.81 -18.31 19.51
N ALA A 325 6.51 -18.34 19.22
CA ALA A 325 5.49 -17.74 20.08
C ALA A 325 5.46 -18.40 21.46
N GLN A 326 5.47 -19.74 21.52
CA GLN A 326 5.56 -20.48 22.77
C GLN A 326 6.82 -20.14 23.57
N TRP A 327 7.96 -20.00 22.90
CA TRP A 327 9.21 -19.62 23.57
C TRP A 327 9.15 -18.21 24.16
N ILE A 328 8.43 -17.27 23.52
CA ILE A 328 8.22 -15.91 24.04
C ILE A 328 7.27 -15.92 25.24
N ASP A 329 6.20 -16.74 25.20
CA ASP A 329 5.23 -16.84 26.29
C ASP A 329 5.81 -17.52 27.55
N ASP A 330 6.78 -18.41 27.38
CA ASP A 330 7.43 -19.17 28.46
C ASP A 330 8.59 -18.37 29.14
N ASN A 331 9.04 -17.24 28.57
CA ASN A 331 10.11 -16.37 29.08
C ASN A 331 9.66 -14.93 29.31
#